data_04017567a52ea43181c14695f0eeee0e
#
_entry.id   04017567a52ea43181c14695f0eeee0e
#
_cell.length_a   1.000
_cell.length_b   1.000
_cell.length_c   1.000
_cell.angle_alpha   90.00
_cell.angle_beta   90.00
_cell.angle_gamma   90.00
#
_symmetry.space_group_name_H-M   'P 1'
#
loop_
_entity.id
_entity.type
_entity.pdbx_description
1 polymer ?
#
loop_
_entity_poly.entity_id
_entity_poly.type
_entity_poly.pdbx_seq_one_letter_code
_entity_poly.pdbx_strand_id
1 'polypeptide(L)'
;MFLNSILHATQYYRAPTPLPEEWETDIENLEKLNLDAFQIRMSWRWNEKREGEYDFSDVDKLMDFAQKHNRKVIIKFMLECAPQYVFDKYQGHRIGPKGEILHGGATGAFYGGFRPCFTNPQVQAAAVRFVETATKRYAGRRNLLFWNAWNEIRNA
;
A
#
# COMPACT_ATOMS: atom_id res chain seq x y z
N MET A 1 19.03 -9.84 -13.05
CA MET A 1 18.65 -11.21 -13.43
C MET A 1 17.30 -11.12 -14.12
N PHE A 2 17.24 -11.25 -15.41
CA PHE A 2 15.97 -11.27 -16.15
C PHE A 2 15.29 -12.61 -15.86
N LEU A 3 14.01 -12.55 -15.52
CA LEU A 3 13.21 -13.72 -15.28
C LEU A 3 13.05 -14.48 -16.60
N ASN A 4 13.60 -15.67 -16.69
CA ASN A 4 13.46 -16.54 -17.88
C ASN A 4 12.12 -17.29 -17.90
N SER A 5 11.18 -16.94 -17.02
CA SER A 5 9.87 -17.56 -16.89
C SER A 5 8.80 -16.52 -16.67
N ILE A 6 7.59 -16.82 -17.09
CA ILE A 6 6.41 -16.04 -16.80
C ILE A 6 6.09 -16.17 -15.31
N LEU A 7 5.91 -15.06 -14.60
CA LEU A 7 5.47 -15.03 -13.23
C LEU A 7 3.94 -14.93 -13.17
N HIS A 8 3.33 -15.84 -12.43
CA HIS A 8 1.92 -15.79 -12.13
C HIS A 8 1.72 -15.14 -10.76
N ALA A 9 0.98 -14.04 -10.72
CA ALA A 9 0.73 -13.30 -9.48
C ALA A 9 -0.72 -12.86 -9.37
N THR A 10 -1.17 -12.63 -8.14
CA THR A 10 -2.50 -12.09 -7.85
C THR A 10 -2.44 -10.91 -6.90
N GLN A 11 -3.48 -10.10 -6.88
CA GLN A 11 -3.69 -9.16 -5.78
C GLN A 11 -4.28 -9.92 -4.60
N TYR A 12 -3.80 -9.64 -3.40
CA TYR A 12 -4.25 -10.35 -2.22
C TYR A 12 -4.71 -9.40 -1.12
N TYR A 13 -3.76 -8.74 -0.44
CA TYR A 13 -4.08 -7.98 0.76
C TYR A 13 -4.29 -6.50 0.49
N ARG A 14 -5.34 -5.97 1.10
CA ARG A 14 -5.61 -4.53 1.25
C ARG A 14 -6.29 -4.32 2.59
N ALA A 15 -5.59 -3.68 3.53
CA ALA A 15 -6.11 -3.46 4.87
C ALA A 15 -7.57 -2.95 4.87
N PRO A 16 -8.45 -3.53 5.69
CA PRO A 16 -8.21 -4.59 6.68
C PRO A 16 -8.52 -6.01 6.17
N THR A 17 -8.62 -6.25 4.88
CA THR A 17 -9.07 -7.53 4.29
C THR A 17 -8.00 -8.19 3.42
N PRO A 18 -7.94 -9.55 3.40
CA PRO A 18 -8.68 -10.48 4.26
C PRO A 18 -8.25 -10.41 5.73
N LEU A 19 -8.98 -11.08 6.62
CA LEU A 19 -8.71 -11.08 8.05
C LEU A 19 -7.44 -11.88 8.40
N PRO A 20 -6.74 -11.54 9.50
CA PRO A 20 -5.46 -12.18 9.83
C PRO A 20 -5.52 -13.69 10.01
N GLU A 21 -6.64 -14.24 10.45
CA GLU A 21 -6.86 -15.68 10.61
C GLU A 21 -6.96 -16.44 9.29
N GLU A 22 -7.21 -15.75 8.19
CA GLU A 22 -7.33 -16.35 6.85
C GLU A 22 -5.97 -16.41 6.12
N TRP A 23 -5.00 -15.57 6.50
CA TRP A 23 -3.79 -15.31 5.71
C TRP A 23 -2.94 -16.54 5.43
N GLU A 24 -2.69 -17.37 6.43
CA GLU A 24 -1.84 -18.54 6.25
C GLU A 24 -2.48 -19.56 5.30
N THR A 25 -3.77 -19.85 5.50
CA THR A 25 -4.54 -20.75 4.63
C THR A 25 -4.63 -20.23 3.21
N ASP A 26 -4.83 -18.93 3.05
CA ASP A 26 -4.90 -18.32 1.71
C ASP A 26 -3.56 -18.41 0.98
N ILE A 27 -2.44 -18.16 1.68
CA ILE A 27 -1.11 -18.27 1.07
C ILE A 27 -0.78 -19.73 0.72
N GLU A 28 -1.21 -20.72 1.53
CA GLU A 28 -1.14 -22.14 1.16
C GLU A 28 -1.96 -22.45 -0.11
N ASN A 29 -3.13 -21.83 -0.24
CA ASN A 29 -3.95 -22.00 -1.44
C ASN A 29 -3.30 -21.37 -2.69
N LEU A 30 -2.62 -20.23 -2.54
CA LEU A 30 -1.82 -19.64 -3.62
C LEU A 30 -0.71 -20.60 -4.08
N GLU A 31 -0.10 -21.32 -3.14
CA GLU A 31 0.89 -22.35 -3.46
C GLU A 31 0.29 -23.51 -4.26
N LYS A 32 -0.87 -24.04 -3.82
CA LYS A 32 -1.59 -25.11 -4.52
C LYS A 32 -2.02 -24.72 -5.94
N LEU A 33 -2.30 -23.43 -6.15
CA LEU A 33 -2.64 -22.86 -7.45
C LEU A 33 -1.42 -22.50 -8.31
N ASN A 34 -0.20 -22.82 -7.84
CA ASN A 34 1.06 -22.49 -8.51
C ASN A 34 1.23 -20.98 -8.80
N LEU A 35 0.72 -20.13 -7.93
CA LEU A 35 0.96 -18.69 -8.02
C LEU A 35 2.32 -18.37 -7.38
N ASP A 36 3.20 -17.72 -8.14
CA ASP A 36 4.57 -17.42 -7.72
C ASP A 36 4.63 -16.28 -6.71
N ALA A 37 3.69 -15.34 -6.82
CA ALA A 37 3.69 -14.12 -6.05
C ALA A 37 2.28 -13.61 -5.74
N PHE A 38 2.20 -12.76 -4.73
CA PHE A 38 1.00 -11.97 -4.45
C PHE A 38 1.34 -10.52 -4.11
N GLN A 39 0.37 -9.63 -4.33
CA GLN A 39 0.53 -8.21 -4.08
C GLN A 39 -0.15 -7.78 -2.79
N ILE A 40 0.62 -7.10 -1.93
CA ILE A 40 0.14 -6.37 -0.77
C ILE A 40 -0.07 -4.90 -1.17
N ARG A 41 -1.25 -4.36 -0.90
CA ARG A 41 -1.54 -2.94 -1.00
C ARG A 41 -1.26 -2.28 0.35
N MET A 42 -0.08 -1.72 0.50
CA MET A 42 0.33 -1.00 1.71
C MET A 42 -0.35 0.36 1.76
N SER A 43 -1.32 0.50 2.63
CA SER A 43 -2.11 1.73 2.76
C SER A 43 -1.41 2.71 3.70
N TRP A 44 -1.12 3.91 3.21
CA TRP A 44 -0.52 4.96 4.02
C TRP A 44 -1.33 5.24 5.30
N ARG A 45 -2.66 5.43 5.18
CA ARG A 45 -3.56 5.66 6.31
C ARG A 45 -3.56 4.52 7.34
N TRP A 46 -3.48 3.30 6.88
CA TRP A 46 -3.52 2.14 7.75
C TRP A 46 -2.21 1.95 8.52
N ASN A 47 -1.10 2.11 7.80
CA ASN A 47 0.22 1.84 8.34
C ASN A 47 0.88 3.07 9.02
N GLU A 48 0.28 4.28 8.91
CA GLU A 48 0.68 5.50 9.62
C GLU A 48 -0.57 6.25 10.07
N LYS A 49 -1.20 5.82 11.16
CA LYS A 49 -2.43 6.45 11.67
C LYS A 49 -2.18 7.83 12.26
N ARG A 50 -1.00 8.03 12.88
CA ARG A 50 -0.52 9.31 13.40
C ARG A 50 0.84 9.61 12.79
N GLU A 51 1.13 10.87 12.61
CA GLU A 51 2.38 11.32 11.99
C GLU A 51 3.62 10.73 12.69
N GLY A 52 4.41 9.98 11.93
CA GLY A 52 5.63 9.33 12.42
C GLY A 52 5.43 8.05 13.23
N GLU A 53 4.18 7.63 13.47
CA GLU A 53 3.87 6.38 14.16
C GLU A 53 3.51 5.31 13.13
N TYR A 54 4.47 4.46 12.79
CA TYR A 54 4.32 3.43 11.77
C TYR A 54 4.00 2.07 12.36
N ASP A 55 2.94 1.44 11.86
CA ASP A 55 2.58 0.06 12.16
C ASP A 55 2.57 -0.77 10.88
N PHE A 56 3.56 -1.64 10.72
CA PHE A 56 3.70 -2.55 9.60
C PHE A 56 3.47 -4.01 10.00
N SER A 57 2.85 -4.27 11.14
CA SER A 57 2.69 -5.61 11.69
C SER A 57 1.93 -6.57 10.77
N ASP A 58 0.97 -6.07 10.01
CA ASP A 58 0.22 -6.82 9.00
C ASP A 58 1.13 -7.24 7.83
N VAL A 59 1.89 -6.28 7.30
CA VAL A 59 2.80 -6.52 6.19
C VAL A 59 3.94 -7.45 6.61
N ASP A 60 4.48 -7.29 7.83
CA ASP A 60 5.51 -8.17 8.38
C ASP A 60 5.05 -9.62 8.41
N LYS A 61 3.86 -9.89 8.96
CA LYS A 61 3.30 -11.24 9.03
C LYS A 61 3.07 -11.84 7.65
N LEU A 62 2.52 -11.06 6.71
CA LEU A 62 2.32 -11.52 5.33
C LEU A 62 3.63 -11.82 4.62
N MET A 63 4.67 -11.02 4.86
CA MET A 63 6.02 -11.29 4.35
C MET A 63 6.61 -12.58 4.95
N ASP A 64 6.36 -12.85 6.24
CA ASP A 64 6.85 -14.06 6.91
C ASP A 64 6.12 -15.31 6.40
N PHE A 65 4.80 -15.28 6.25
CA PHE A 65 4.04 -16.36 5.63
C PHE A 65 4.47 -16.62 4.18
N ALA A 66 4.65 -15.56 3.38
CA ALA A 66 5.16 -15.69 2.02
C ALA A 66 6.53 -16.37 1.99
N GLN A 67 7.42 -16.03 2.92
CA GLN A 67 8.74 -16.64 3.01
C GLN A 67 8.65 -18.13 3.42
N LYS A 68 7.79 -18.47 4.37
CA LYS A 68 7.52 -19.84 4.81
C LYS A 68 7.05 -20.72 3.65
N HIS A 69 6.19 -20.21 2.80
CA HIS A 69 5.60 -20.91 1.65
C HIS A 69 6.36 -20.67 0.33
N ASN A 70 7.58 -20.14 0.39
CA ASN A 70 8.42 -19.85 -0.78
C ASN A 70 7.71 -19.02 -1.86
N ARG A 71 6.85 -18.08 -1.44
CA ARG A 71 6.16 -17.13 -2.34
C ARG A 71 6.87 -15.79 -2.35
N LYS A 72 6.78 -15.09 -3.46
CA LYS A 72 7.27 -13.72 -3.61
C LYS A 72 6.17 -12.72 -3.30
N VAL A 73 6.57 -11.52 -2.91
CA VAL A 73 5.64 -10.43 -2.57
C VAL A 73 5.94 -9.20 -3.42
N ILE A 74 4.88 -8.61 -3.94
CA ILE A 74 4.90 -7.29 -4.56
C ILE A 74 4.29 -6.33 -3.56
N ILE A 75 5.00 -5.29 -3.17
CA ILE A 75 4.44 -4.24 -2.31
C ILE A 75 4.04 -3.05 -3.15
N LYS A 76 2.75 -2.73 -3.12
CA LYS A 76 2.16 -1.59 -3.81
C LYS A 76 1.83 -0.49 -2.82
N PHE A 77 2.38 0.70 -3.03
CA PHE A 77 2.03 1.86 -2.23
C PHE A 77 0.65 2.41 -2.61
N MET A 78 -0.18 2.64 -1.59
CA MET A 78 -1.50 3.26 -1.70
C MET A 78 -1.45 4.65 -1.06
N LEU A 79 -0.72 5.59 -1.68
CA LEU A 79 -0.52 6.94 -1.17
C LEU A 79 -1.77 7.82 -1.31
N GLU A 80 -2.67 7.44 -2.20
CA GLU A 80 -4.00 8.06 -2.32
C GLU A 80 -4.88 7.86 -1.08
N CYS A 81 -4.53 6.90 -0.22
CA CYS A 81 -5.17 6.67 1.07
C CYS A 81 -4.38 7.37 2.17
N ALA A 82 -4.31 8.70 2.15
CA ALA A 82 -3.55 9.45 3.14
C ALA A 82 -4.20 9.42 4.52
N PRO A 83 -3.40 9.42 5.61
CA PRO A 83 -3.90 9.49 6.97
C PRO A 83 -4.57 10.83 7.28
N GLN A 84 -5.42 10.84 8.31
CA GLN A 84 -6.25 11.99 8.65
C GLN A 84 -5.42 13.26 8.97
N TYR A 85 -4.26 13.10 9.62
CA TYR A 85 -3.41 14.24 9.98
C TYR A 85 -2.93 15.05 8.76
N VAL A 86 -2.84 14.43 7.58
CA VAL A 86 -2.47 15.12 6.32
C VAL A 86 -3.49 16.19 5.96
N PHE A 87 -4.75 15.93 6.26
CA PHE A 87 -5.84 16.87 5.99
C PHE A 87 -6.00 17.90 7.12
N ASP A 88 -5.92 17.46 8.36
CA ASP A 88 -6.15 18.32 9.53
C ASP A 88 -4.98 19.28 9.76
N LYS A 89 -3.74 18.79 9.65
CA LYS A 89 -2.53 19.56 9.93
C LYS A 89 -1.99 20.31 8.71
N TYR A 90 -2.00 19.65 7.54
CA TYR A 90 -1.38 20.20 6.32
C TYR A 90 -2.39 20.76 5.34
N GLN A 91 -3.70 20.66 5.65
CA GLN A 91 -4.78 21.04 4.75
C GLN A 91 -4.60 20.45 3.34
N GLY A 92 -4.16 19.19 3.32
CA GLY A 92 -3.74 18.47 2.13
C GLY A 92 -4.86 18.07 1.18
N HIS A 93 -6.01 18.74 1.21
CA HIS A 93 -7.13 18.49 0.32
C HIS A 93 -6.83 18.92 -1.12
N ARG A 94 -7.36 18.20 -2.07
CA ARG A 94 -7.41 18.65 -3.46
C ARG A 94 -8.45 19.75 -3.61
N ILE A 95 -8.09 20.79 -4.34
CA ILE A 95 -8.96 21.95 -4.59
C ILE A 95 -9.40 21.93 -6.06
N GLY A 96 -10.68 22.06 -6.28
CA GLY A 96 -11.27 22.17 -7.61
C GLY A 96 -11.14 23.56 -8.21
N PRO A 97 -11.53 23.75 -9.48
CA PRO A 97 -11.35 24.99 -10.22
C PRO A 97 -12.18 26.17 -9.66
N LYS A 98 -13.17 25.91 -8.82
CA LYS A 98 -13.99 26.92 -8.14
C LYS A 98 -13.54 27.18 -6.69
N GLY A 99 -12.40 26.62 -6.26
CA GLY A 99 -11.91 26.70 -4.88
C GLY A 99 -12.58 25.72 -3.91
N GLU A 100 -13.44 24.84 -4.39
CA GLU A 100 -14.09 23.81 -3.56
C GLU A 100 -13.13 22.67 -3.20
N ILE A 101 -13.31 22.08 -2.01
CA ILE A 101 -12.63 20.85 -1.64
C ILE A 101 -13.22 19.69 -2.45
N LEU A 102 -12.37 18.98 -3.20
CA LEU A 102 -12.77 17.81 -3.94
C LEU A 102 -12.90 16.60 -3.01
N HIS A 103 -14.14 16.20 -2.79
CA HIS A 103 -14.44 14.92 -2.14
C HIS A 103 -14.17 13.78 -3.12
N GLY A 104 -13.47 12.78 -2.68
CA GLY A 104 -13.13 11.65 -3.54
C GLY A 104 -14.33 10.74 -3.82
N GLY A 105 -15.33 11.13 -4.58
CA GLY A 105 -16.45 10.34 -5.11
C GLY A 105 -16.75 8.98 -4.43
N ALA A 106 -17.41 8.05 -5.11
CA ALA A 106 -17.63 6.68 -4.61
C ALA A 106 -16.32 5.93 -4.27
N THR A 107 -15.25 6.22 -5.00
CA THR A 107 -13.92 5.70 -4.71
C THR A 107 -13.30 6.29 -3.44
N GLY A 108 -13.69 7.49 -3.01
CA GLY A 108 -13.21 8.09 -1.76
C GLY A 108 -13.69 7.34 -0.53
N ALA A 109 -14.95 6.92 -0.50
CA ALA A 109 -15.49 6.07 0.57
C ALA A 109 -14.78 4.71 0.62
N PHE A 110 -14.51 4.12 -0.53
CA PHE A 110 -13.84 2.82 -0.67
C PHE A 110 -12.38 2.86 -0.18
N TYR A 111 -11.67 3.97 -0.40
CA TYR A 111 -10.30 4.17 0.05
C TYR A 111 -10.18 4.87 1.41
N GLY A 112 -11.28 5.12 2.09
CA GLY A 112 -11.29 5.69 3.43
C GLY A 112 -11.18 7.21 3.50
N GLY A 113 -11.67 7.95 2.51
CA GLY A 113 -11.80 9.40 2.60
C GLY A 113 -11.19 10.20 1.46
N PHE A 114 -10.72 11.39 1.74
CA PHE A 114 -10.19 12.33 0.76
C PHE A 114 -8.86 11.81 0.15
N ARG A 115 -8.63 12.15 -1.11
CA ARG A 115 -7.32 12.01 -1.75
C ARG A 115 -6.45 13.22 -1.43
N PRO A 116 -5.17 13.03 -1.13
CA PRO A 116 -4.28 14.14 -0.82
C PRO A 116 -3.89 14.93 -2.09
N CYS A 117 -3.57 16.20 -1.89
CA CYS A 117 -3.00 17.05 -2.92
C CYS A 117 -1.48 16.96 -2.90
N PHE A 118 -0.89 16.24 -3.85
CA PHE A 118 0.55 16.07 -3.93
C PHE A 118 1.32 17.29 -4.46
N THR A 119 0.66 18.38 -4.82
CA THR A 119 1.33 19.68 -5.07
C THR A 119 1.60 20.44 -3.78
N ASN A 120 1.02 20.03 -2.65
CA ASN A 120 1.33 20.58 -1.33
C ASN A 120 2.68 20.01 -0.84
N PRO A 121 3.71 20.85 -0.57
CA PRO A 121 5.05 20.38 -0.19
C PRO A 121 5.06 19.57 1.12
N GLN A 122 4.18 19.90 2.09
CA GLN A 122 4.09 19.18 3.36
C GLN A 122 3.52 17.77 3.15
N VAL A 123 2.54 17.61 2.25
CA VAL A 123 2.00 16.31 1.86
C VAL A 123 3.05 15.49 1.14
N GLN A 124 3.79 16.09 0.21
CA GLN A 124 4.91 15.41 -0.46
C GLN A 124 5.94 14.91 0.54
N ALA A 125 6.39 15.78 1.44
CA ALA A 125 7.39 15.42 2.45
C ALA A 125 6.91 14.28 3.37
N ALA A 126 5.64 14.29 3.76
CA ALA A 126 5.06 13.23 4.57
C ALA A 126 4.98 11.89 3.80
N ALA A 127 4.53 11.93 2.54
CA ALA A 127 4.49 10.74 1.68
C ALA A 127 5.89 10.15 1.44
N VAL A 128 6.90 10.99 1.21
CA VAL A 128 8.30 10.56 1.05
C VAL A 128 8.78 9.88 2.32
N ARG A 129 8.56 10.45 3.50
CA ARG A 129 8.95 9.81 4.78
C ARG A 129 8.32 8.43 4.96
N PHE A 130 7.03 8.29 4.63
CA PHE A 130 6.33 7.00 4.69
C PHE A 130 6.99 5.98 3.74
N VAL A 131 7.20 6.35 2.47
CA VAL A 131 7.82 5.48 1.47
C VAL A 131 9.24 5.08 1.89
N GLU A 132 10.06 6.04 2.34
CA GLU A 132 11.42 5.77 2.82
C GLU A 132 11.44 4.81 4.01
N THR A 133 10.54 5.00 4.97
CA THR A 133 10.45 4.13 6.15
C THR A 133 10.11 2.70 5.74
N ALA A 134 9.09 2.54 4.89
CA ALA A 134 8.70 1.23 4.39
C ALA A 134 9.80 0.58 3.52
N THR A 135 10.42 1.34 2.63
CA THR A 135 11.48 0.78 1.76
C THR A 135 12.71 0.37 2.57
N LYS A 136 13.14 1.15 3.55
CA LYS A 136 14.24 0.78 4.46
C LYS A 136 13.93 -0.51 5.23
N ARG A 137 12.67 -0.70 5.65
CA ARG A 137 12.26 -1.90 6.38
C ARG A 137 12.32 -3.17 5.54
N TYR A 138 11.89 -3.11 4.28
CA TYR A 138 11.70 -4.30 3.44
C TYR A 138 12.76 -4.53 2.38
N ALA A 139 13.67 -3.60 2.11
CA ALA A 139 14.68 -3.70 1.04
C ALA A 139 15.58 -4.95 1.14
N GLY A 140 15.82 -5.46 2.38
CA GLY A 140 16.62 -6.67 2.60
C GLY A 140 15.86 -7.99 2.54
N ARG A 141 14.55 -7.97 2.35
CA ARG A 141 13.71 -9.18 2.36
C ARG A 141 13.86 -9.93 1.03
N ARG A 142 14.36 -11.18 1.10
CA ARG A 142 14.63 -12.02 -0.09
C ARG A 142 13.39 -12.39 -0.90
N ASN A 143 12.24 -12.36 -0.27
CA ASN A 143 10.95 -12.63 -0.90
C ASN A 143 10.26 -11.38 -1.45
N LEU A 144 10.80 -10.18 -1.26
CA LEU A 144 10.33 -9.00 -1.97
C LEU A 144 10.74 -9.11 -3.44
N LEU A 145 9.76 -9.09 -4.34
CA LEU A 145 9.98 -9.20 -5.78
C LEU A 145 10.25 -7.85 -6.40
N PHE A 146 9.35 -6.90 -6.20
CA PHE A 146 9.50 -5.50 -6.60
C PHE A 146 8.50 -4.58 -5.88
N TRP A 147 8.72 -3.29 -6.02
CA TRP A 147 7.84 -2.24 -5.56
C TRP A 147 6.92 -1.78 -6.69
N ASN A 148 5.63 -1.68 -6.43
CA ASN A 148 4.70 -0.97 -7.29
C ASN A 148 4.49 0.44 -6.69
N ALA A 149 5.10 1.44 -7.33
CA ALA A 149 5.23 2.78 -6.76
C ALA A 149 3.91 3.54 -6.66
N TRP A 150 2.93 3.21 -7.51
CA TRP A 150 1.66 3.94 -7.56
C TRP A 150 0.50 3.08 -8.04
N ASN A 151 -0.72 3.48 -7.67
CA ASN A 151 -1.94 2.87 -8.17
C ASN A 151 -2.61 3.78 -9.19
N GLU A 152 -2.78 3.30 -10.43
CA GLU A 152 -3.60 3.95 -11.46
C GLU A 152 -3.45 5.49 -11.52
N ILE A 153 -2.32 5.98 -11.99
CA ILE A 153 -2.11 7.42 -12.18
C ILE A 153 -3.16 7.92 -13.16
N ARG A 154 -4.04 8.79 -12.68
CA ARG A 154 -5.06 9.44 -13.49
C ARG A 154 -4.96 10.95 -13.35
N ASN A 155 -5.06 11.63 -14.48
CA ASN A 155 -5.37 13.06 -14.48
C ASN A 155 -6.86 13.18 -14.14
N ALA A 156 -7.19 13.80 -13.03
CA ALA A 156 -8.55 14.09 -12.60
C ALA A 156 -8.76 15.59 -12.56
#